data_ff11e7734cc0fe643d1d682568f5f895
#
_entry.id   ff11e7734cc0fe643d1d682568f5f895
#
_cell.length_a   1.000
_cell.length_b   1.000
_cell.length_c   1.000
_cell.angle_alpha   90.00
_cell.angle_beta   90.00
_cell.angle_gamma   90.00
#
_symmetry.space_group_name_H-M   'P 1'
#
loop_
_entity.id
_entity.type
_entity.pdbx_description
1 polymer ?
#
loop_
_entity_poly.entity_id
_entity_poly.type
_entity_poly.pdbx_seq_one_letter_code
_entity_poly.pdbx_strand_id
1 'polypeptide(L)'
;MTDAIASVLDLLSLRPDRVARLKDVPWGNGNWLIETGGRRAVLRRYHPGATPEDLAYEHAVLGHLASAGWVVPHPIGDPVCREGLWYCLTRYVPGQPATPESPAQRRRRGRDLARLNLALRGLGQRLGQRPGWRPQHSAVAAYAGLDWGACVRQLTAVSPALGSWARAAADQTRAALAAIGASQLPITVIHGDFAEWNVHYRNGRLAGVIDFGLAHQDSRPYELAIARTYRAPETADAYRAELARSGWPLSELEEAAIRPVYQAFRLDMAAWELDHGLKTGDYDLTAIERQLSRTGTPPP
;
A
#
# COMPACT_ATOMS: atom_id res chain seq x y z
N MET A 1 -1.50 -11.61 27.03
CA MET A 1 -2.47 -10.67 26.44
C MET A 1 -2.30 -9.38 27.21
N THR A 2 -2.11 -8.24 26.55
CA THR A 2 -2.01 -6.95 27.27
C THR A 2 -3.41 -6.53 27.74
N ASP A 3 -3.50 -5.76 28.82
CA ASP A 3 -4.77 -5.27 29.39
C ASP A 3 -5.59 -4.47 28.34
N ALA A 4 -4.90 -3.75 27.45
CA ALA A 4 -5.53 -3.01 26.34
C ALA A 4 -6.30 -3.94 25.39
N ILE A 5 -5.74 -5.08 24.98
CA ILE A 5 -6.41 -6.03 24.09
C ILE A 5 -7.60 -6.72 24.80
N ALA A 6 -7.44 -7.06 26.09
CA ALA A 6 -8.54 -7.61 26.87
C ALA A 6 -9.74 -6.64 26.92
N SER A 7 -9.48 -5.36 27.20
CA SER A 7 -10.50 -4.31 27.22
C SER A 7 -11.19 -4.11 25.86
N VAL A 8 -10.45 -4.20 24.76
CA VAL A 8 -11.04 -4.11 23.39
C VAL A 8 -11.94 -5.33 23.11
N LEU A 9 -11.51 -6.53 23.49
CA LEU A 9 -12.33 -7.74 23.35
C LEU A 9 -13.63 -7.66 24.15
N ASP A 10 -13.57 -7.08 25.34
CA ASP A 10 -14.77 -6.82 26.15
C ASP A 10 -15.74 -5.82 25.47
N LEU A 11 -15.22 -4.72 24.90
CA LEU A 11 -16.02 -3.76 24.13
C LEU A 11 -16.69 -4.41 22.91
N LEU A 12 -16.03 -5.37 22.28
CA LEU A 12 -16.54 -6.14 21.15
C LEU A 12 -17.42 -7.33 21.59
N SER A 13 -17.65 -7.51 22.89
CA SER A 13 -18.39 -8.64 23.48
C SER A 13 -17.83 -10.01 23.05
N LEU A 14 -16.53 -10.11 22.88
CA LEU A 14 -15.82 -11.32 22.46
C LEU A 14 -15.25 -12.08 23.65
N ARG A 15 -15.42 -13.39 23.64
CA ARG A 15 -14.78 -14.33 24.58
C ARG A 15 -14.04 -15.39 23.77
N PRO A 16 -12.83 -15.06 23.31
CA PRO A 16 -12.05 -15.98 22.47
C PRO A 16 -11.47 -17.16 23.27
N ASP A 17 -11.41 -18.32 22.63
CA ASP A 17 -10.69 -19.50 23.14
C ASP A 17 -9.18 -19.27 23.13
N ARG A 18 -8.71 -18.49 22.12
CA ARG A 18 -7.30 -18.16 21.93
C ARG A 18 -7.11 -16.79 21.29
N VAL A 19 -6.10 -16.06 21.79
CA VAL A 19 -5.58 -14.83 21.17
C VAL A 19 -4.09 -15.01 20.91
N ALA A 20 -3.67 -14.84 19.66
CA ALA A 20 -2.26 -14.92 19.28
C ALA A 20 -1.85 -13.66 18.51
N ARG A 21 -0.74 -13.05 18.93
CA ARG A 21 -0.19 -11.89 18.25
C ARG A 21 0.40 -12.31 16.89
N LEU A 22 -0.06 -11.72 15.81
CA LEU A 22 0.46 -11.95 14.46
C LEU A 22 1.55 -10.91 14.11
N LYS A 23 1.22 -9.65 14.25
CA LYS A 23 2.12 -8.52 14.03
C LYS A 23 1.65 -7.35 14.89
N ASP A 24 2.59 -6.66 15.49
CA ASP A 24 2.34 -5.42 16.23
C ASP A 24 3.59 -4.55 16.15
N VAL A 25 3.44 -3.36 15.61
CA VAL A 25 4.50 -2.35 15.54
C VAL A 25 3.96 -1.07 16.16
N PRO A 26 4.74 -0.39 17.02
CA PRO A 26 4.26 0.77 17.77
C PRO A 26 3.68 1.89 16.90
N TRP A 27 4.29 2.13 15.74
CA TRP A 27 3.93 3.19 14.79
C TRP A 27 3.06 2.72 13.62
N GLY A 28 2.75 1.42 13.55
CA GLY A 28 1.99 0.81 12.45
C GLY A 28 0.74 0.09 12.93
N ASN A 29 0.20 -0.73 12.06
CA ASN A 29 -0.93 -1.59 12.38
C ASN A 29 -0.48 -2.76 13.27
N GLY A 30 -1.29 -3.07 14.30
CA GLY A 30 -1.16 -4.30 15.08
C GLY A 30 -2.20 -5.33 14.65
N ASN A 31 -1.86 -6.62 14.69
CA ASN A 31 -2.79 -7.68 14.30
C ASN A 31 -2.70 -8.86 15.28
N TRP A 32 -3.85 -9.36 15.72
CA TRP A 32 -4.00 -10.53 16.57
C TRP A 32 -4.98 -11.52 15.96
N LEU A 33 -4.58 -12.78 15.88
CA LEU A 33 -5.47 -13.87 15.54
C LEU A 33 -6.41 -14.11 16.74
N ILE A 34 -7.69 -14.14 16.46
CA ILE A 34 -8.77 -14.42 17.41
C ILE A 34 -9.41 -15.74 16.99
N GLU A 35 -9.42 -16.73 17.90
CA GLU A 35 -10.09 -18.01 17.68
C GLU A 35 -11.24 -18.16 18.68
N THR A 36 -12.43 -18.45 18.18
CA THR A 36 -13.66 -18.59 18.99
C THR A 36 -14.54 -19.66 18.37
N GLY A 37 -14.85 -20.72 19.11
CA GLY A 37 -15.71 -21.81 18.64
C GLY A 37 -15.27 -22.42 17.32
N GLY A 38 -13.97 -22.61 17.12
CA GLY A 38 -13.37 -23.14 15.91
C GLY A 38 -13.32 -22.14 14.72
N ARG A 39 -13.82 -20.94 14.87
CA ARG A 39 -13.75 -19.86 13.86
C ARG A 39 -12.56 -18.96 14.11
N ARG A 40 -12.01 -18.40 13.02
CA ARG A 40 -10.88 -17.47 13.05
C ARG A 40 -11.26 -16.09 12.53
N ALA A 41 -10.79 -15.06 13.24
CA ALA A 41 -10.88 -13.66 12.84
C ALA A 41 -9.52 -12.99 13.14
N VAL A 42 -9.32 -11.76 12.67
CA VAL A 42 -8.18 -10.93 13.01
C VAL A 42 -8.68 -9.66 13.70
N LEU A 43 -8.22 -9.40 14.90
CA LEU A 43 -8.36 -8.09 15.52
C LEU A 43 -7.23 -7.20 15.00
N ARG A 44 -7.59 -6.16 14.25
CA ARG A 44 -6.65 -5.17 13.73
C ARG A 44 -6.71 -3.91 14.58
N ARG A 45 -5.57 -3.45 15.07
CA ARG A 45 -5.34 -2.10 15.58
C ARG A 45 -4.81 -1.26 14.43
N TYR A 46 -5.46 -0.16 14.14
CA TYR A 46 -4.97 0.79 13.14
C TYR A 46 -3.78 1.60 13.69
N HIS A 47 -2.96 2.15 12.80
CA HIS A 47 -1.82 2.98 13.18
C HIS A 47 -2.28 4.22 13.98
N PRO A 48 -1.46 4.76 14.88
CA PRO A 48 -1.74 6.02 15.54
C PRO A 48 -1.91 7.14 14.52
N GLY A 49 -3.01 7.87 14.58
CA GLY A 49 -3.34 8.90 13.60
C GLY A 49 -4.28 8.44 12.48
N ALA A 50 -4.69 7.17 12.44
CA ALA A 50 -5.78 6.75 11.56
C ALA A 50 -7.08 7.47 11.96
N THR A 51 -7.79 8.01 10.97
CA THR A 51 -9.05 8.74 11.18
C THR A 51 -10.27 7.86 10.87
N PRO A 52 -11.47 8.19 11.37
CA PRO A 52 -12.70 7.51 10.97
C PRO A 52 -12.90 7.47 9.45
N GLU A 53 -12.52 8.53 8.75
CA GLU A 53 -12.62 8.64 7.30
C GLU A 53 -11.67 7.69 6.59
N ASP A 54 -10.45 7.50 7.11
CA ASP A 54 -9.50 6.49 6.62
C ASP A 54 -10.07 5.09 6.71
N LEU A 55 -10.65 4.76 7.87
CA LEU A 55 -11.28 3.47 8.11
C LEU A 55 -12.49 3.28 7.19
N ALA A 56 -13.35 4.29 7.08
CA ALA A 56 -14.52 4.24 6.21
C ALA A 56 -14.16 3.99 4.75
N TYR A 57 -13.10 4.65 4.25
CA TYR A 57 -12.61 4.43 2.89
C TYR A 57 -12.11 3.00 2.69
N GLU A 58 -11.22 2.50 3.58
CA GLU A 58 -10.70 1.13 3.52
C GLU A 58 -11.85 0.12 3.59
N HIS A 59 -12.78 0.29 4.52
CA HIS A 59 -13.92 -0.61 4.69
C HIS A 59 -14.86 -0.63 3.48
N ALA A 60 -15.06 0.50 2.81
CA ALA A 60 -15.83 0.58 1.58
C ALA A 60 -15.16 -0.20 0.43
N VAL A 61 -13.83 -0.11 0.30
CA VAL A 61 -13.06 -0.90 -0.67
C VAL A 61 -13.19 -2.40 -0.36
N LEU A 62 -13.00 -2.80 0.89
CA LEU A 62 -13.12 -4.19 1.34
C LEU A 62 -14.52 -4.74 1.15
N GLY A 63 -15.56 -3.95 1.45
CA GLY A 63 -16.97 -4.31 1.25
C GLY A 63 -17.29 -4.54 -0.22
N HIS A 64 -16.80 -3.65 -1.11
CA HIS A 64 -16.97 -3.81 -2.55
C HIS A 64 -16.31 -5.10 -3.06
N LEU A 65 -15.07 -5.36 -2.68
CA LEU A 65 -14.34 -6.57 -3.07
C LEU A 65 -15.00 -7.85 -2.51
N ALA A 66 -15.43 -7.85 -1.26
CA ALA A 66 -16.13 -8.98 -0.67
C ALA A 66 -17.44 -9.28 -1.40
N SER A 67 -18.20 -8.25 -1.81
CA SER A 67 -19.43 -8.39 -2.61
C SER A 67 -19.15 -8.91 -4.03
N ALA A 68 -17.96 -8.63 -4.56
CA ALA A 68 -17.47 -9.17 -5.84
C ALA A 68 -16.85 -10.58 -5.71
N GLY A 69 -16.93 -11.21 -4.53
CA GLY A 69 -16.46 -12.59 -4.29
C GLY A 69 -14.98 -12.70 -3.94
N TRP A 70 -14.28 -11.60 -3.68
CA TRP A 70 -12.90 -11.62 -3.22
C TRP A 70 -12.80 -12.01 -1.74
N VAL A 71 -11.79 -12.81 -1.43
CA VAL A 71 -11.44 -13.12 -0.04
C VAL A 71 -10.48 -12.03 0.46
N VAL A 72 -11.02 -11.13 1.26
CA VAL A 72 -10.31 -9.97 1.83
C VAL A 72 -10.64 -9.86 3.33
N PRO A 73 -9.85 -9.11 4.13
CA PRO A 73 -10.11 -8.93 5.56
C PRO A 73 -11.30 -7.97 5.78
N HIS A 74 -12.48 -8.38 5.30
CA HIS A 74 -13.71 -7.60 5.44
C HIS A 74 -14.06 -7.42 6.91
N PRO A 75 -14.45 -6.19 7.35
CA PRO A 75 -14.87 -5.91 8.72
C PRO A 75 -16.00 -6.83 9.21
N ILE A 76 -15.95 -7.17 10.48
CA ILE A 76 -16.99 -7.89 11.22
C ILE A 76 -17.49 -6.93 12.32
N GLY A 77 -18.62 -6.26 12.08
CA GLY A 77 -19.12 -5.19 12.94
C GLY A 77 -18.36 -3.85 12.78
N ASP A 78 -18.71 -2.91 13.63
CA ASP A 78 -18.15 -1.57 13.59
C ASP A 78 -16.79 -1.50 14.29
N PRO A 79 -15.90 -0.57 13.88
CA PRO A 79 -14.66 -0.33 14.59
C PRO A 79 -14.94 0.32 15.96
N VAL A 80 -14.10 0.00 16.94
CA VAL A 80 -14.15 0.60 18.29
C VAL A 80 -12.89 1.43 18.53
N CYS A 81 -13.07 2.56 19.23
CA CYS A 81 -11.95 3.41 19.64
C CYS A 81 -11.62 3.15 21.12
N ARG A 82 -10.36 2.87 21.41
CA ARG A 82 -9.84 2.74 22.78
C ARG A 82 -8.52 3.49 22.91
N GLU A 83 -8.47 4.41 23.88
CA GLU A 83 -7.26 5.23 24.16
C GLU A 83 -6.72 5.95 22.90
N GLY A 84 -7.63 6.48 22.06
CA GLY A 84 -7.29 7.18 20.82
C GLY A 84 -6.82 6.27 19.68
N LEU A 85 -6.87 4.96 19.84
CA LEU A 85 -6.53 3.98 18.82
C LEU A 85 -7.79 3.25 18.35
N TRP A 86 -7.90 3.05 17.03
CA TRP A 86 -9.00 2.34 16.41
C TRP A 86 -8.70 0.85 16.29
N TYR A 87 -9.71 0.03 16.55
CA TYR A 87 -9.66 -1.43 16.44
C TYR A 87 -10.85 -1.91 15.64
N CYS A 88 -10.65 -2.93 14.81
CA CYS A 88 -11.73 -3.59 14.08
C CYS A 88 -11.48 -5.10 14.02
N LEU A 89 -12.53 -5.87 14.26
CA LEU A 89 -12.50 -7.30 13.99
C LEU A 89 -12.71 -7.50 12.47
N THR A 90 -11.86 -8.29 11.83
CA THR A 90 -11.93 -8.55 10.40
C THR A 90 -11.93 -10.06 10.11
N ARG A 91 -12.46 -10.45 8.96
CA ARG A 91 -12.41 -11.84 8.50
C ARG A 91 -10.97 -12.30 8.34
N TYR A 92 -10.69 -13.49 8.83
CA TYR A 92 -9.40 -14.14 8.60
C TYR A 92 -9.26 -14.53 7.11
N VAL A 93 -8.18 -14.13 6.50
CA VAL A 93 -7.81 -14.52 5.13
C VAL A 93 -6.88 -15.74 5.19
N PRO A 94 -7.29 -16.89 4.62
CA PRO A 94 -6.50 -18.12 4.68
C PRO A 94 -5.31 -18.09 3.72
N GLY A 95 -4.46 -19.12 3.81
CA GLY A 95 -3.29 -19.26 2.93
C GLY A 95 -2.05 -18.60 3.50
N GLN A 96 -1.02 -18.55 2.67
CA GLN A 96 0.30 -18.00 3.02
C GLN A 96 0.87 -17.24 1.81
N PRO A 97 1.69 -16.20 2.02
CA PRO A 97 2.42 -15.58 0.95
C PRO A 97 3.39 -16.56 0.29
N ALA A 98 3.60 -16.43 -1.00
CA ALA A 98 4.60 -17.22 -1.74
C ALA A 98 5.94 -16.49 -1.73
N THR A 99 6.68 -16.58 -0.62
CA THR A 99 7.98 -15.92 -0.45
C THR A 99 9.07 -16.93 -0.11
N PRO A 100 10.17 -17.00 -0.90
CA PRO A 100 10.43 -16.28 -2.15
C PRO A 100 9.58 -16.78 -3.31
N GLU A 101 9.19 -15.87 -4.22
CA GLU A 101 8.40 -16.21 -5.39
C GLU A 101 9.24 -16.84 -6.51
N SER A 102 8.75 -17.96 -7.06
CA SER A 102 9.23 -18.49 -8.35
C SER A 102 8.72 -17.64 -9.53
N PRO A 103 9.31 -17.72 -10.74
CA PRO A 103 8.79 -17.03 -11.91
C PRO A 103 7.32 -17.36 -12.23
N ALA A 104 6.88 -18.58 -11.96
CA ALA A 104 5.47 -18.97 -12.14
C ALA A 104 4.54 -18.26 -11.14
N GLN A 105 4.98 -18.07 -9.89
CA GLN A 105 4.24 -17.35 -8.86
C GLN A 105 4.19 -15.84 -9.17
N ARG A 106 5.28 -15.24 -9.67
CA ARG A 106 5.31 -13.85 -10.13
C ARG A 106 4.31 -13.60 -11.27
N ARG A 107 4.28 -14.49 -12.28
CA ARG A 107 3.27 -14.41 -13.36
C ARG A 107 1.85 -14.54 -12.82
N ARG A 108 1.64 -15.38 -11.82
CA ARG A 108 0.31 -15.53 -11.17
C ARG A 108 -0.06 -14.24 -10.45
N ARG A 109 0.83 -13.69 -9.62
CA ARG A 109 0.58 -12.43 -8.91
C ARG A 109 0.26 -11.29 -9.87
N GLY A 110 0.93 -11.21 -11.02
CA GLY A 110 0.60 -10.22 -12.05
C GLY A 110 -0.82 -10.37 -12.58
N ARG A 111 -1.28 -11.60 -12.87
CA ARG A 111 -2.69 -11.83 -13.27
C ARG A 111 -3.67 -11.49 -12.15
N ASP A 112 -3.33 -11.85 -10.92
CA ASP A 112 -4.21 -11.58 -9.77
C ASP A 112 -4.31 -10.08 -9.49
N LEU A 113 -3.21 -9.31 -9.66
CA LEU A 113 -3.22 -7.85 -9.61
C LEU A 113 -4.12 -7.24 -10.69
N ALA A 114 -4.01 -7.71 -11.93
CA ALA A 114 -4.86 -7.24 -13.02
C ALA A 114 -6.35 -7.48 -12.72
N ARG A 115 -6.70 -8.65 -12.22
CA ARG A 115 -8.06 -9.00 -11.81
C ARG A 115 -8.57 -8.15 -10.65
N LEU A 116 -7.69 -7.83 -9.68
CA LEU A 116 -8.04 -6.92 -8.59
C LEU A 116 -8.35 -5.52 -9.13
N ASN A 117 -7.51 -4.97 -10.00
CA ASN A 117 -7.76 -3.67 -10.61
C ASN A 117 -9.06 -3.66 -11.45
N LEU A 118 -9.36 -4.75 -12.16
CA LEU A 118 -10.64 -4.90 -12.86
C LEU A 118 -11.82 -4.90 -11.89
N ALA A 119 -11.72 -5.58 -10.75
CA ALA A 119 -12.76 -5.57 -9.73
C ALA A 119 -12.94 -4.17 -9.10
N LEU A 120 -11.87 -3.40 -8.97
CA LEU A 120 -11.89 -2.03 -8.42
C LEU A 120 -12.28 -0.97 -9.47
N ARG A 121 -12.38 -1.34 -10.74
CA ARG A 121 -12.72 -0.42 -11.83
C ARG A 121 -14.05 0.27 -11.57
N GLY A 122 -14.07 1.61 -11.68
CA GLY A 122 -15.25 2.43 -11.45
C GLY A 122 -15.60 2.68 -9.98
N LEU A 123 -14.95 1.99 -9.02
CA LEU A 123 -15.21 2.23 -7.60
C LEU A 123 -14.84 3.66 -7.18
N GLY A 124 -13.77 4.22 -7.74
CA GLY A 124 -13.30 5.57 -7.45
C GLY A 124 -14.33 6.66 -7.74
N GLN A 125 -15.18 6.49 -8.76
CA GLN A 125 -16.25 7.44 -9.06
C GLN A 125 -17.30 7.52 -7.93
N ARG A 126 -17.46 6.44 -7.17
CA ARG A 126 -18.41 6.36 -6.05
C ARG A 126 -17.81 6.81 -4.72
N LEU A 127 -16.54 6.49 -4.49
CA LEU A 127 -15.88 6.78 -3.21
C LEU A 127 -15.23 8.18 -3.18
N GLY A 128 -14.84 8.72 -4.34
CA GLY A 128 -14.00 9.91 -4.39
C GLY A 128 -12.56 9.61 -3.95
N GLN A 129 -11.76 10.67 -3.80
CA GLN A 129 -10.39 10.59 -3.32
C GLN A 129 -10.37 10.29 -1.82
N ARG A 130 -9.46 9.40 -1.40
CA ARG A 130 -9.22 9.17 0.03
C ARG A 130 -8.71 10.45 0.69
N PRO A 131 -9.27 10.87 1.84
CA PRO A 131 -8.82 12.07 2.54
C PRO A 131 -7.32 12.05 2.83
N GLY A 132 -6.65 13.18 2.61
CA GLY A 132 -5.19 13.30 2.82
C GLY A 132 -4.30 12.67 1.74
N TRP A 133 -4.85 11.95 0.77
CA TRP A 133 -4.11 11.32 -0.32
C TRP A 133 -4.20 12.12 -1.61
N ARG A 134 -3.14 12.05 -2.42
CA ARG A 134 -3.08 12.64 -3.76
C ARG A 134 -2.48 11.63 -4.73
N PRO A 135 -2.97 11.58 -5.97
CA PRO A 135 -2.36 10.74 -6.99
C PRO A 135 -0.90 11.15 -7.24
N GLN A 136 -0.03 10.17 -7.49
CA GLN A 136 1.41 10.35 -7.61
C GLN A 136 1.83 11.30 -8.75
N HIS A 137 1.03 11.42 -9.80
CA HIS A 137 1.30 12.36 -10.88
C HIS A 137 1.11 13.84 -10.47
N SER A 138 0.38 14.11 -9.39
CA SER A 138 0.08 15.47 -8.93
C SER A 138 1.12 16.04 -7.97
N ALA A 139 1.94 15.21 -7.36
CA ALA A 139 3.00 15.65 -6.45
C ALA A 139 4.05 14.54 -6.26
N VAL A 140 5.32 14.91 -6.29
CA VAL A 140 6.39 14.03 -5.82
C VAL A 140 6.25 13.86 -4.32
N ALA A 141 6.40 12.65 -3.82
CA ALA A 141 6.15 12.30 -2.43
C ALA A 141 4.70 12.61 -1.99
N ALA A 142 3.77 12.09 -2.76
CA ALA A 142 2.33 12.21 -2.49
C ALA A 142 1.84 11.37 -1.29
N TYR A 143 2.73 10.61 -0.65
CA TYR A 143 2.41 9.79 0.51
C TYR A 143 1.76 10.64 1.61
N ALA A 144 0.71 10.09 2.21
CA ALA A 144 -0.19 10.81 3.11
C ALA A 144 0.51 11.77 4.09
N GLY A 145 0.26 13.04 3.92
CA GLY A 145 0.70 14.08 4.86
C GLY A 145 2.18 14.49 4.80
N LEU A 146 3.02 13.90 3.92
CA LEU A 146 4.41 14.29 3.81
C LEU A 146 4.60 15.58 3.00
N ASP A 147 5.26 16.56 3.59
CA ASP A 147 5.79 17.75 2.90
C ASP A 147 7.20 17.45 2.37
N TRP A 148 7.32 17.20 1.07
CA TRP A 148 8.60 16.94 0.42
C TRP A 148 9.62 18.04 0.64
N GLY A 149 9.19 19.31 0.63
CA GLY A 149 10.06 20.45 0.88
C GLY A 149 10.67 20.40 2.30
N ALA A 150 9.85 20.09 3.31
CA ALA A 150 10.32 19.89 4.68
C ALA A 150 11.28 18.69 4.77
N CYS A 151 10.94 17.57 4.12
CA CYS A 151 11.80 16.39 4.06
C CYS A 151 13.19 16.72 3.47
N VAL A 152 13.24 17.43 2.34
CA VAL A 152 14.51 17.84 1.71
C VAL A 152 15.31 18.81 2.58
N ARG A 153 14.67 19.77 3.22
CA ARG A 153 15.36 20.66 4.17
C ARG A 153 16.01 19.90 5.31
N GLN A 154 15.27 18.98 5.90
CA GLN A 154 15.77 18.15 7.00
C GLN A 154 16.92 17.24 6.55
N LEU A 155 16.76 16.58 5.40
CA LEU A 155 17.81 15.75 4.83
C LEU A 155 19.07 16.55 4.53
N THR A 156 18.93 17.79 4.06
CA THR A 156 20.06 18.70 3.80
C THR A 156 20.79 19.06 5.09
N ALA A 157 20.07 19.23 6.20
CA ALA A 157 20.67 19.49 7.52
C ALA A 157 21.49 18.31 8.04
N VAL A 158 21.02 17.07 7.80
CA VAL A 158 21.71 15.84 8.22
C VAL A 158 22.83 15.45 7.24
N SER A 159 22.59 15.58 5.93
CA SER A 159 23.54 15.26 4.85
C SER A 159 23.30 16.19 3.67
N PRO A 160 24.14 17.25 3.52
CA PRO A 160 24.02 18.21 2.39
C PRO A 160 24.04 17.52 1.01
N ALA A 161 24.88 16.50 0.84
CA ALA A 161 24.99 15.74 -0.41
C ALA A 161 23.67 15.00 -0.72
N LEU A 162 23.10 14.27 0.23
CA LEU A 162 21.84 13.57 0.03
C LEU A 162 20.66 14.55 -0.18
N GLY A 163 20.64 15.67 0.53
CA GLY A 163 19.64 16.72 0.32
C GLY A 163 19.70 17.33 -1.09
N SER A 164 20.90 17.58 -1.61
CA SER A 164 21.12 18.04 -2.97
C SER A 164 20.66 17.01 -4.01
N TRP A 165 21.01 15.75 -3.79
CA TRP A 165 20.60 14.64 -4.65
C TRP A 165 19.08 14.45 -4.67
N ALA A 166 18.45 14.44 -3.50
CA ALA A 166 16.99 14.33 -3.37
C ALA A 166 16.25 15.42 -4.13
N ARG A 167 16.75 16.66 -4.08
CA ARG A 167 16.21 17.80 -4.83
C ARG A 167 16.34 17.59 -6.33
N ALA A 168 17.53 17.27 -6.82
CA ALA A 168 17.79 17.02 -8.23
C ALA A 168 16.93 15.86 -8.77
N ALA A 169 16.81 14.76 -8.01
CA ALA A 169 15.97 13.63 -8.37
C ALA A 169 14.48 13.99 -8.45
N ALA A 170 14.00 14.83 -7.52
CA ALA A 170 12.62 15.31 -7.55
C ALA A 170 12.34 16.22 -8.75
N ASP A 171 13.24 17.14 -9.05
CA ASP A 171 13.10 18.05 -10.19
C ASP A 171 13.12 17.30 -11.52
N GLN A 172 14.02 16.32 -11.67
CA GLN A 172 14.07 15.45 -12.84
C GLN A 172 12.79 14.61 -12.98
N THR A 173 12.28 14.07 -11.88
CA THR A 173 11.06 13.27 -11.88
C THR A 173 9.84 14.12 -12.26
N ARG A 174 9.71 15.33 -11.72
CA ARG A 174 8.64 16.28 -12.08
C ARG A 174 8.70 16.64 -13.58
N ALA A 175 9.90 16.93 -14.09
CA ALA A 175 10.09 17.23 -15.49
C ALA A 175 9.68 16.05 -16.39
N ALA A 176 10.05 14.82 -16.01
CA ALA A 176 9.67 13.61 -16.75
C ALA A 176 8.16 13.36 -16.73
N LEU A 177 7.49 13.54 -15.58
CA LEU A 177 6.04 13.43 -15.47
C LEU A 177 5.31 14.50 -16.29
N ALA A 178 5.81 15.74 -16.27
CA ALA A 178 5.25 16.83 -17.05
C ALA A 178 5.41 16.59 -18.57
N ALA A 179 6.60 16.10 -19.00
CA ALA A 179 6.89 15.85 -20.41
C ALA A 179 5.95 14.81 -21.06
N ILE A 180 5.46 13.85 -20.30
CA ILE A 180 4.50 12.84 -20.79
C ILE A 180 3.04 13.24 -20.60
N GLY A 181 2.75 14.40 -19.99
CA GLY A 181 1.38 14.80 -19.66
C GLY A 181 0.73 13.94 -18.58
N ALA A 182 1.48 13.55 -17.55
CA ALA A 182 1.03 12.63 -16.50
C ALA A 182 -0.23 13.08 -15.75
N SER A 183 -0.58 14.37 -15.78
CA SER A 183 -1.84 14.88 -15.22
C SER A 183 -3.10 14.32 -15.92
N GLN A 184 -2.95 13.70 -17.09
CA GLN A 184 -4.02 13.05 -17.85
C GLN A 184 -4.09 11.54 -17.59
N LEU A 185 -3.27 10.99 -16.68
CA LEU A 185 -3.32 9.56 -16.34
C LEU A 185 -4.69 9.18 -15.79
N PRO A 186 -5.27 8.08 -16.27
CA PRO A 186 -6.50 7.53 -15.70
C PRO A 186 -6.27 7.15 -14.24
N ILE A 187 -7.19 7.57 -13.38
CA ILE A 187 -7.17 7.28 -11.94
C ILE A 187 -8.20 6.23 -11.61
N THR A 188 -7.81 5.25 -10.82
CA THR A 188 -8.68 4.20 -10.29
C THR A 188 -8.34 3.93 -8.83
N VAL A 189 -9.21 3.21 -8.12
CA VAL A 189 -8.82 2.70 -6.80
C VAL A 189 -7.79 1.60 -6.99
N ILE A 190 -6.68 1.70 -6.28
CA ILE A 190 -5.60 0.74 -6.24
C ILE A 190 -5.47 0.12 -4.85
N HIS A 191 -4.76 -1.00 -4.73
CA HIS A 191 -4.44 -1.62 -3.44
C HIS A 191 -3.44 -0.78 -2.64
N GLY A 192 -2.46 -0.20 -3.32
CA GLY A 192 -1.44 0.64 -2.72
C GLY A 192 -0.29 -0.10 -2.02
N ASP A 193 -0.37 -1.43 -1.87
CA ASP A 193 0.72 -2.29 -1.37
C ASP A 193 0.55 -3.76 -1.83
N PHE A 194 0.33 -3.98 -3.14
CA PHE A 194 0.17 -5.33 -3.69
C PHE A 194 1.52 -6.05 -3.83
N ALA A 195 2.23 -6.17 -2.71
CA ALA A 195 3.49 -6.88 -2.62
C ALA A 195 3.28 -8.38 -2.39
N GLU A 196 4.31 -9.18 -2.60
CA GLU A 196 4.26 -10.64 -2.51
C GLU A 196 3.81 -11.15 -1.14
N TRP A 197 4.05 -10.42 -0.06
CA TRP A 197 3.66 -10.79 1.30
C TRP A 197 2.19 -10.49 1.64
N ASN A 198 1.50 -9.68 0.82
CA ASN A 198 0.08 -9.32 1.01
C ASN A 198 -0.86 -10.17 0.15
N VAL A 199 -0.32 -11.10 -0.65
CA VAL A 199 -1.09 -11.98 -1.52
C VAL A 199 -0.96 -13.42 -1.04
N HIS A 200 -2.04 -13.97 -0.52
CA HIS A 200 -2.06 -15.31 0.04
C HIS A 200 -2.46 -16.35 -0.99
N TYR A 201 -1.76 -17.47 -0.98
CA TYR A 201 -2.02 -18.63 -1.82
C TYR A 201 -2.26 -19.90 -0.99
N ARG A 202 -3.11 -20.78 -1.51
CA ARG A 202 -3.32 -22.13 -0.97
C ARG A 202 -3.41 -23.10 -2.13
N ASN A 203 -2.61 -24.17 -2.10
CA ASN A 203 -2.54 -25.16 -3.18
C ASN A 203 -2.33 -24.51 -4.56
N GLY A 204 -1.49 -23.48 -4.61
CA GLY A 204 -1.19 -22.74 -5.83
C GLY A 204 -2.32 -21.89 -6.39
N ARG A 205 -3.42 -21.67 -5.69
CA ARG A 205 -4.52 -20.77 -6.07
C ARG A 205 -4.57 -19.57 -5.15
N LEU A 206 -5.02 -18.43 -5.66
CA LEU A 206 -5.28 -17.25 -4.83
C LEU A 206 -6.25 -17.62 -3.71
N ALA A 207 -5.83 -17.42 -2.48
CA ALA A 207 -6.64 -17.66 -1.29
C ALA A 207 -7.22 -16.35 -0.74
N GLY A 208 -6.55 -15.23 -1.00
CA GLY A 208 -7.03 -13.90 -0.68
C GLY A 208 -5.92 -12.84 -0.72
N VAL A 209 -6.32 -11.60 -0.50
CA VAL A 209 -5.44 -10.42 -0.46
C VAL A 209 -5.67 -9.69 0.85
N ILE A 210 -4.60 -9.24 1.48
CA ILE A 210 -4.62 -8.53 2.78
C ILE A 210 -3.97 -7.16 2.68
N ASP A 211 -4.15 -6.37 3.73
CA ASP A 211 -3.51 -5.07 3.97
C ASP A 211 -3.87 -3.98 2.95
N PHE A 212 -5.16 -3.61 2.96
CA PHE A 212 -5.71 -2.49 2.18
C PHE A 212 -5.55 -1.12 2.86
N GLY A 213 -4.72 -1.03 3.90
CA GLY A 213 -4.49 0.22 4.63
C GLY A 213 -3.94 1.36 3.77
N LEU A 214 -3.32 1.06 2.64
CA LEU A 214 -2.81 2.03 1.67
C LEU A 214 -3.70 2.13 0.41
N ALA A 215 -4.88 1.53 0.40
CA ALA A 215 -5.78 1.66 -0.75
C ALA A 215 -6.24 3.10 -0.93
N HIS A 216 -6.10 3.63 -2.14
CA HIS A 216 -6.46 5.01 -2.51
C HIS A 216 -6.68 5.11 -4.02
N GLN A 217 -7.06 6.29 -4.50
CA GLN A 217 -7.12 6.56 -5.93
C GLN A 217 -5.75 6.97 -6.47
N ASP A 218 -5.23 6.19 -7.42
CA ASP A 218 -4.02 6.52 -8.17
C ASP A 218 -4.04 5.85 -9.56
N SER A 219 -2.97 6.02 -10.31
CA SER A 219 -2.78 5.42 -11.62
C SER A 219 -2.33 3.96 -11.52
N ARG A 220 -2.66 3.15 -12.52
CA ARG A 220 -2.16 1.77 -12.63
C ARG A 220 -0.62 1.67 -12.72
N PRO A 221 0.10 2.61 -13.37
CA PRO A 221 1.57 2.69 -13.27
C PRO A 221 2.08 2.77 -11.83
N TYR A 222 1.40 3.50 -10.93
CA TYR A 222 1.79 3.57 -9.53
C TYR A 222 1.58 2.22 -8.80
N GLU A 223 0.46 1.56 -9.05
CA GLU A 223 0.22 0.19 -8.53
C GLU A 223 1.32 -0.78 -8.98
N LEU A 224 1.75 -0.71 -10.24
CA LEU A 224 2.88 -1.53 -10.74
C LEU A 224 4.19 -1.20 -10.04
N ALA A 225 4.47 0.06 -9.74
CA ALA A 225 5.66 0.47 -9.02
C ALA A 225 5.70 -0.13 -7.60
N ILE A 226 4.59 -0.05 -6.87
CA ILE A 226 4.44 -0.60 -5.52
C ILE A 226 4.48 -2.12 -5.53
N ALA A 227 3.84 -2.78 -6.49
CA ALA A 227 3.84 -4.23 -6.64
C ALA A 227 5.22 -4.83 -6.97
N ARG A 228 6.28 -4.01 -6.92
CA ARG A 228 7.68 -4.39 -7.11
C ARG A 228 7.97 -5.05 -8.45
N THR A 229 7.23 -4.68 -9.48
CA THR A 229 7.37 -5.27 -10.82
C THR A 229 8.75 -5.02 -11.45
N TYR A 230 9.46 -3.98 -11.02
CA TYR A 230 10.85 -3.70 -11.41
C TYR A 230 11.85 -4.80 -11.02
N ARG A 231 11.51 -5.67 -10.03
CA ARG A 231 12.29 -6.85 -9.63
C ARG A 231 11.71 -8.15 -10.17
N ALA A 232 10.55 -8.06 -10.81
CA ALA A 232 9.76 -9.20 -11.25
C ALA A 232 9.10 -8.87 -12.60
N PRO A 233 9.85 -8.76 -13.70
CA PRO A 233 9.30 -8.43 -15.01
C PRO A 233 8.17 -9.38 -15.41
N GLU A 234 8.22 -10.63 -15.00
CA GLU A 234 7.17 -11.60 -15.26
C GLU A 234 5.83 -11.20 -14.63
N THR A 235 5.85 -10.43 -13.54
CA THR A 235 4.63 -9.88 -12.91
C THR A 235 4.02 -8.79 -13.78
N ALA A 236 4.84 -7.86 -14.28
CA ALA A 236 4.40 -6.78 -15.16
C ALA A 236 3.84 -7.31 -16.49
N ASP A 237 4.54 -8.28 -17.10
CA ASP A 237 4.11 -8.87 -18.37
C ASP A 237 2.80 -9.64 -18.23
N ALA A 238 2.65 -10.43 -17.16
CA ALA A 238 1.43 -11.15 -16.89
C ALA A 238 0.25 -10.22 -16.54
N TYR A 239 0.51 -9.09 -15.86
CA TYR A 239 -0.47 -8.04 -15.60
C TYR A 239 -0.99 -7.43 -16.90
N ARG A 240 -0.10 -6.99 -17.78
CA ARG A 240 -0.45 -6.42 -19.08
C ARG A 240 -1.27 -7.39 -19.93
N ALA A 241 -0.82 -8.64 -20.02
CA ALA A 241 -1.50 -9.68 -20.79
C ALA A 241 -2.91 -9.97 -20.26
N GLU A 242 -3.11 -9.97 -18.93
CA GLU A 242 -4.43 -10.18 -18.34
C GLU A 242 -5.37 -9.01 -18.60
N LEU A 243 -4.90 -7.77 -18.46
CA LEU A 243 -5.69 -6.58 -18.76
C LEU A 243 -6.07 -6.51 -20.22
N ALA A 244 -5.15 -6.81 -21.15
CA ALA A 244 -5.43 -6.83 -22.58
C ALA A 244 -6.50 -7.89 -22.93
N ARG A 245 -6.41 -9.10 -22.35
CA ARG A 245 -7.43 -10.14 -22.50
C ARG A 245 -8.80 -9.71 -22.00
N SER A 246 -8.83 -8.88 -20.97
CA SER A 246 -10.07 -8.38 -20.34
C SER A 246 -10.62 -7.12 -21.01
N GLY A 247 -10.06 -6.68 -22.15
CA GLY A 247 -10.52 -5.49 -22.87
C GLY A 247 -10.23 -4.17 -22.15
N TRP A 248 -9.22 -4.15 -21.25
CA TRP A 248 -8.81 -2.94 -20.52
C TRP A 248 -7.29 -2.80 -20.50
N PRO A 249 -6.60 -2.81 -21.65
CA PRO A 249 -5.13 -2.68 -21.68
C PRO A 249 -4.67 -1.36 -21.05
N LEU A 250 -3.39 -1.28 -20.72
CA LEU A 250 -2.76 0.00 -20.43
C LEU A 250 -2.78 0.85 -21.69
N SER A 251 -3.09 2.14 -21.56
CA SER A 251 -2.97 3.10 -22.64
C SER A 251 -1.49 3.42 -22.92
N GLU A 252 -1.20 4.02 -24.07
CA GLU A 252 0.15 4.50 -24.40
C GLU A 252 0.70 5.46 -23.35
N LEU A 253 -0.15 6.33 -22.81
CA LEU A 253 0.21 7.25 -21.74
C LEU A 253 0.59 6.49 -20.46
N GLU A 254 -0.17 5.46 -20.09
CA GLU A 254 0.14 4.66 -18.90
C GLU A 254 1.44 3.87 -19.05
N GLU A 255 1.70 3.30 -20.24
CA GLU A 255 2.97 2.62 -20.51
C GLU A 255 4.15 3.60 -20.45
N ALA A 256 4.02 4.80 -21.02
CA ALA A 256 5.05 5.84 -20.95
C ALA A 256 5.28 6.32 -19.50
N ALA A 257 4.25 6.28 -18.66
CA ALA A 257 4.29 6.74 -17.28
C ALA A 257 4.94 5.75 -16.30
N ILE A 258 5.11 4.47 -16.65
CA ILE A 258 5.60 3.44 -15.71
C ILE A 258 6.96 3.85 -15.09
N ARG A 259 7.90 4.32 -15.91
CA ARG A 259 9.23 4.72 -15.41
C ARG A 259 9.20 6.01 -14.58
N PRO A 260 8.63 7.13 -15.04
CA PRO A 260 8.54 8.35 -14.22
C PRO A 260 7.79 8.17 -12.91
N VAL A 261 6.69 7.41 -12.94
CA VAL A 261 5.90 7.10 -11.73
C VAL A 261 6.68 6.19 -10.77
N TYR A 262 7.47 5.25 -11.29
CA TYR A 262 8.38 4.47 -10.45
C TYR A 262 9.44 5.36 -9.78
N GLN A 263 9.99 6.35 -10.47
CA GLN A 263 10.91 7.31 -9.88
C GLN A 263 10.25 8.11 -8.76
N ALA A 264 9.02 8.59 -8.99
CA ALA A 264 8.23 9.28 -7.97
C ALA A 264 7.97 8.40 -6.74
N PHE A 265 7.61 7.12 -6.94
CA PHE A 265 7.47 6.16 -5.85
C PHE A 265 8.78 5.97 -5.04
N ARG A 266 9.95 6.03 -5.69
CA ARG A 266 11.24 5.97 -4.97
C ARG A 266 11.48 7.19 -4.09
N LEU A 267 11.02 8.34 -4.52
CA LEU A 267 11.07 9.57 -3.71
C LEU A 267 10.10 9.49 -2.53
N ASP A 268 8.91 8.90 -2.72
CA ASP A 268 8.00 8.60 -1.60
C ASP A 268 8.66 7.71 -0.54
N MET A 269 9.35 6.67 -1.00
CA MET A 269 10.04 5.77 -0.07
C MET A 269 11.21 6.46 0.65
N ALA A 270 11.94 7.35 -0.03
CA ALA A 270 12.97 8.16 0.62
C ALA A 270 12.38 9.13 1.66
N ALA A 271 11.24 9.74 1.35
CA ALA A 271 10.52 10.61 2.29
C ALA A 271 9.99 9.83 3.50
N TRP A 272 9.49 8.61 3.28
CA TRP A 272 9.03 7.74 4.37
C TRP A 272 10.17 7.33 5.31
N GLU A 273 11.32 6.93 4.77
CA GLU A 273 12.52 6.60 5.58
C GLU A 273 12.97 7.82 6.42
N LEU A 274 12.93 9.01 5.81
CA LEU A 274 13.28 10.23 6.50
C LEU A 274 12.27 10.62 7.60
N ASP A 275 10.97 10.53 7.32
CA ASP A 275 9.91 10.78 8.31
C ASP A 275 10.00 9.80 9.49
N HIS A 276 10.33 8.54 9.20
CA HIS A 276 10.61 7.55 10.24
C HIS A 276 11.79 7.98 11.12
N GLY A 277 12.89 8.39 10.51
CA GLY A 277 14.06 8.89 11.25
C GLY A 277 13.75 10.13 12.11
N LEU A 278 12.91 11.04 11.60
CA LEU A 278 12.45 12.21 12.36
C LEU A 278 11.65 11.82 13.60
N LYS A 279 10.81 10.79 13.51
CA LYS A 279 9.96 10.34 14.61
C LYS A 279 10.71 9.50 15.65
N THR A 280 11.73 8.77 15.24
CA THR A 280 12.47 7.82 16.07
C THR A 280 13.83 8.35 16.53
N GLY A 281 14.38 9.38 15.88
CA GLY A 281 15.76 9.82 16.03
C GLY A 281 16.81 8.93 15.35
N ASP A 282 16.35 7.86 14.67
CA ASP A 282 17.21 6.88 13.98
C ASP A 282 17.07 7.03 12.46
N TYR A 283 18.10 7.65 11.83
CA TYR A 283 18.13 7.93 10.41
C TYR A 283 18.89 6.85 9.64
N ASP A 284 18.20 6.02 8.90
CA ASP A 284 18.86 5.10 7.94
C ASP A 284 19.21 5.84 6.63
N LEU A 285 20.31 6.61 6.65
CA LEU A 285 20.79 7.33 5.48
C LEU A 285 21.13 6.40 4.31
N THR A 286 21.56 5.16 4.59
CA THR A 286 21.84 4.14 3.58
C THR A 286 20.53 3.69 2.88
N ALA A 287 19.43 3.56 3.63
CA ALA A 287 18.14 3.28 3.03
C ALA A 287 17.69 4.43 2.12
N ILE A 288 17.83 5.68 2.56
CA ILE A 288 17.50 6.87 1.75
C ILE A 288 18.34 6.91 0.48
N GLU A 289 19.68 6.77 0.58
CA GLU A 289 20.59 6.70 -0.55
C GLU A 289 20.18 5.61 -1.56
N ARG A 290 19.83 4.42 -1.07
CA ARG A 290 19.34 3.31 -1.88
C ARG A 290 18.04 3.64 -2.62
N GLN A 291 17.14 4.44 -2.03
CA GLN A 291 15.95 4.89 -2.73
C GLN A 291 16.30 5.90 -3.83
N LEU A 292 17.13 6.88 -3.51
CA LEU A 292 17.58 7.91 -4.48
C LEU A 292 18.34 7.30 -5.66
N SER A 293 19.23 6.33 -5.43
CA SER A 293 19.98 5.65 -6.50
C SER A 293 19.07 4.95 -7.52
N ARG A 294 17.89 4.53 -7.10
CA ARG A 294 16.89 3.88 -7.95
C ARG A 294 16.05 4.84 -8.77
N THR A 295 16.13 6.14 -8.55
CA THR A 295 15.51 7.14 -9.42
C THR A 295 16.23 7.25 -10.77
N GLY A 296 17.48 6.80 -10.85
CA GLY A 296 18.33 6.94 -12.02
C GLY A 296 18.98 8.31 -12.14
N THR A 297 18.78 9.20 -11.17
CA THR A 297 19.52 10.45 -11.06
C THR A 297 20.89 10.15 -10.45
N PRO A 298 22.01 10.56 -11.08
CA PRO A 298 23.34 10.32 -10.51
C PRO A 298 23.50 11.10 -9.19
N PRO A 299 24.36 10.60 -8.28
CA PRO A 299 24.74 11.38 -7.10
C PRO A 299 25.51 12.65 -7.53
N PRO A 300 25.50 13.69 -6.73
CA PRO A 300 26.20 14.95 -7.01
C PRO A 300 27.71 14.79 -7.00
#